data_380ff05dc1bae115cad052a359c18534
#
_entry.id   380ff05dc1bae115cad052a359c18534
#
_cell.length_a   1.000
_cell.length_b   1.000
_cell.length_c   1.000
_cell.angle_alpha   90.00
_cell.angle_beta   90.00
_cell.angle_gamma   90.00
#
_symmetry.space_group_name_H-M   'P 1'
#
loop_
_entity.id
_entity.type
_entity.pdbx_description
1 polymer ?
#
loop_
_entity_poly.entity_id
_entity_poly.type
_entity_poly.pdbx_seq_one_letter_code
_entity_poly.pdbx_strand_id
1 'polypeptide(L)'
;MKNLRKWTALAAVMAMTTTLFTGCGSTDAPASEATAPVAESTAAATTETGVEAPAADGELAADIQAIVDRGVLRVGVKNAVVGFGFQDTLTGEYSGLEISLAEKIAESLGVDVEFTAVTAATRTELLDSGDIDCVLATFTITDERKQSWDFSTPYFTDYVTVLVEDKSGISSLADLVDKKVGVSSGSTSAKALVKAMIDAGLIDGSGFDADTFDPALWTTGISFQQYDDYPAISTALSAGEVDAFCVDKSILAIYKTDGRSYIDDKFSPQEYGVATTKGSGFSAYVDELVQGWLADGTIDSLITENGLE
;
A
#
# COMPACT_ATOMS: atom_id res chain seq x y z
N MET A 1 18.32 51.84 13.30
CA MET A 1 17.28 52.70 12.76
C MET A 1 16.19 51.75 12.23
N LYS A 2 15.26 51.43 13.08
CA LYS A 2 13.83 51.80 13.17
C LYS A 2 13.13 51.76 11.78
N ASN A 3 12.26 50.75 11.56
CA ASN A 3 10.86 51.03 11.23
C ASN A 3 10.00 49.78 11.44
N LEU A 4 9.23 49.87 12.49
CA LEU A 4 8.14 49.03 12.93
C LEU A 4 6.87 49.48 12.16
N ARG A 5 6.15 48.59 11.48
CA ARG A 5 4.77 48.86 11.04
C ARG A 5 3.82 47.78 11.57
N LYS A 6 3.06 48.21 12.58
CA LYS A 6 1.85 47.57 13.08
C LYS A 6 0.73 47.71 12.05
N TRP A 7 -0.04 46.64 11.85
CA TRP A 7 -1.39 46.76 11.30
C TRP A 7 -2.38 46.01 12.20
N THR A 8 -3.38 46.75 12.55
CA THR A 8 -4.43 46.53 13.53
C THR A 8 -5.52 45.60 12.99
N ALA A 9 -6.12 44.85 13.92
CA ALA A 9 -7.33 44.02 13.78
C ALA A 9 -8.56 44.85 13.38
N LEU A 10 -9.47 44.25 12.62
CA LEU A 10 -10.84 44.69 12.51
C LEU A 10 -11.78 43.48 12.68
N ALA A 11 -12.46 43.45 13.81
CA ALA A 11 -13.56 42.55 14.11
C ALA A 11 -14.84 43.12 13.52
N ALA A 12 -15.64 42.30 12.84
CA ALA A 12 -17.05 42.62 12.52
C ALA A 12 -17.92 41.49 13.04
N VAL A 13 -18.68 41.87 14.07
CA VAL A 13 -19.83 41.13 14.63
C VAL A 13 -21.03 41.46 13.77
N MET A 14 -21.81 40.46 13.36
CA MET A 14 -23.20 40.69 12.95
C MET A 14 -24.08 39.55 13.47
N ALA A 15 -25.11 40.01 14.21
CA ALA A 15 -26.04 39.20 14.97
C ALA A 15 -27.34 38.91 14.20
N MET A 16 -27.91 37.75 14.54
CA MET A 16 -29.33 37.38 14.66
C MET A 16 -30.38 37.91 13.64
N THR A 17 -31.14 36.94 13.10
CA THR A 17 -32.63 37.03 13.21
C THR A 17 -33.26 35.63 13.19
N THR A 18 -33.97 35.31 14.26
CA THR A 18 -34.92 34.20 14.45
C THR A 18 -36.27 34.55 13.80
N THR A 19 -36.89 33.60 13.11
CA THR A 19 -38.33 33.63 12.86
C THR A 19 -38.95 32.26 13.17
N LEU A 20 -39.73 32.25 14.22
CA LEU A 20 -40.72 31.24 14.58
C LEU A 20 -41.97 31.37 13.66
N PHE A 21 -42.44 30.22 13.15
CA PHE A 21 -43.83 30.11 12.72
C PHE A 21 -44.41 28.82 13.33
N THR A 22 -45.35 29.04 14.24
CA THR A 22 -46.31 28.08 14.78
C THR A 22 -47.53 28.05 13.86
N GLY A 23 -48.07 26.85 13.62
CA GLY A 23 -49.37 26.67 12.96
C GLY A 23 -49.93 25.27 13.24
N CYS A 24 -50.82 25.19 14.23
CA CYS A 24 -51.68 24.04 14.52
C CYS A 24 -52.78 23.86 13.47
N GLY A 25 -53.20 22.60 13.25
CA GLY A 25 -54.44 22.29 12.54
C GLY A 25 -54.70 20.79 12.54
N SER A 26 -55.55 20.35 13.49
CA SER A 26 -56.13 19.00 13.57
C SER A 26 -57.23 18.82 12.53
N THR A 27 -57.45 17.57 12.04
CA THR A 27 -58.80 16.92 11.97
C THR A 27 -58.68 15.50 11.38
N ASP A 28 -59.15 14.55 12.19
CA ASP A 28 -59.96 13.35 11.96
C ASP A 28 -59.72 12.35 10.82
N ALA A 29 -59.68 11.10 11.30
CA ALA A 29 -59.81 9.83 10.55
C ALA A 29 -61.24 9.58 10.01
N PRO A 30 -61.53 8.59 9.14
CA PRO A 30 -61.66 7.23 9.64
C PRO A 30 -61.12 6.09 8.74
N ALA A 31 -61.06 4.90 9.36
CA ALA A 31 -60.62 3.63 8.89
C ALA A 31 -61.37 3.04 7.68
N SER A 32 -60.67 2.24 6.88
CA SER A 32 -61.28 1.12 6.15
C SER A 32 -60.29 -0.05 6.05
N GLU A 33 -60.67 -1.17 6.62
CA GLU A 33 -60.04 -2.52 6.47
C GLU A 33 -60.15 -3.01 5.02
N ALA A 34 -59.09 -3.63 4.54
CA ALA A 34 -59.21 -4.68 3.51
C ALA A 34 -58.05 -5.68 3.66
N THR A 35 -58.45 -6.88 3.94
CA THR A 35 -57.71 -8.15 4.10
C THR A 35 -56.91 -8.57 2.87
N ALA A 36 -55.73 -9.10 3.13
CA ALA A 36 -54.83 -10.12 2.55
C ALA A 36 -55.07 -10.65 1.10
N PRO A 37 -53.99 -11.21 0.42
CA PRO A 37 -53.37 -12.43 0.86
C PRO A 37 -51.84 -12.48 0.84
N VAL A 38 -51.29 -13.31 1.69
CA VAL A 38 -49.92 -13.77 1.84
C VAL A 38 -49.47 -14.46 0.56
N ALA A 39 -48.39 -14.03 -0.06
CA ALA A 39 -47.61 -14.82 -1.00
C ALA A 39 -46.30 -15.15 -0.32
N GLU A 40 -46.14 -16.41 -0.02
CA GLU A 40 -44.97 -17.07 0.48
C GLU A 40 -43.91 -17.06 -0.61
N SER A 41 -42.87 -16.18 -0.46
CA SER A 41 -41.67 -16.23 -1.27
C SER A 41 -40.58 -16.94 -0.46
N THR A 42 -40.35 -18.19 -0.84
CA THR A 42 -39.18 -18.96 -0.45
C THR A 42 -37.94 -18.26 -0.93
N ALA A 43 -37.27 -17.51 -0.06
CA ALA A 43 -35.90 -17.07 -0.25
C ALA A 43 -34.98 -18.30 -0.08
N ALA A 44 -34.34 -18.70 -1.17
CA ALA A 44 -33.24 -19.63 -1.15
C ALA A 44 -32.11 -18.96 -0.36
N ALA A 45 -31.77 -19.50 0.79
CA ALA A 45 -30.56 -19.16 1.50
C ALA A 45 -29.37 -19.63 0.67
N THR A 46 -28.67 -18.68 0.07
CA THR A 46 -27.30 -18.87 -0.39
C THR A 46 -26.46 -19.00 0.88
N THR A 47 -26.01 -20.19 1.19
CA THR A 47 -24.97 -20.45 2.16
C THR A 47 -23.69 -19.85 1.61
N GLU A 48 -23.34 -18.64 2.06
CA GLU A 48 -21.96 -18.18 2.05
C GLU A 48 -21.19 -19.11 2.99
N THR A 49 -20.35 -19.96 2.39
CA THR A 49 -19.32 -20.68 3.12
C THR A 49 -18.24 -19.67 3.49
N GLY A 50 -18.48 -18.89 4.54
CA GLY A 50 -17.42 -18.18 5.23
C GLY A 50 -16.43 -19.25 5.72
N VAL A 51 -15.18 -19.11 5.35
CA VAL A 51 -14.08 -19.86 5.97
C VAL A 51 -14.04 -19.36 7.41
N GLU A 52 -14.69 -20.10 8.30
CA GLU A 52 -14.59 -19.89 9.72
C GLU A 52 -13.13 -20.14 10.10
N ALA A 53 -12.48 -19.10 10.66
CA ALA A 53 -11.13 -19.23 11.19
C ALA A 53 -11.06 -20.47 12.11
N PRO A 54 -9.97 -21.22 12.10
CA PRO A 54 -9.86 -22.41 12.93
C PRO A 54 -9.95 -22.00 14.40
N ALA A 55 -11.12 -22.15 14.99
CA ALA A 55 -11.28 -22.22 16.43
C ALA A 55 -10.70 -23.57 16.88
N ALA A 56 -9.37 -23.65 16.93
CA ALA A 56 -8.72 -24.65 17.74
C ALA A 56 -9.07 -24.31 19.20
N ASP A 57 -9.44 -25.32 19.99
CA ASP A 57 -9.55 -25.28 21.45
C ASP A 57 -8.17 -24.97 22.07
N GLY A 58 -7.64 -23.78 21.82
CA GLY A 58 -6.36 -23.28 22.26
C GLY A 58 -6.46 -21.78 22.53
N GLU A 59 -5.92 -21.35 23.65
CA GLU A 59 -5.71 -19.96 24.00
C GLU A 59 -5.01 -19.24 22.84
N LEU A 60 -5.56 -18.12 22.36
CA LEU A 60 -4.92 -17.29 21.32
C LEU A 60 -3.50 -16.92 21.76
N ALA A 61 -2.58 -16.82 20.82
CA ALA A 61 -1.25 -16.30 21.10
C ALA A 61 -1.38 -14.90 21.75
N ALA A 62 -0.50 -14.58 22.67
CA ALA A 62 -0.64 -13.37 23.49
C ALA A 62 -0.65 -12.07 22.69
N ASP A 63 0.05 -12.04 21.55
CA ASP A 63 0.09 -10.92 20.61
C ASP A 63 -1.24 -10.79 19.84
N ILE A 64 -1.86 -11.90 19.42
CA ILE A 64 -3.20 -11.91 18.81
C ILE A 64 -4.23 -11.46 19.85
N GLN A 65 -4.17 -11.99 21.08
CA GLN A 65 -5.08 -11.58 22.16
C GLN A 65 -4.98 -10.09 22.44
N ALA A 66 -3.78 -9.51 22.40
CA ALA A 66 -3.58 -8.08 22.59
C ALA A 66 -4.24 -7.24 21.49
N ILE A 67 -4.28 -7.72 20.23
CA ILE A 67 -5.01 -7.06 19.12
C ILE A 67 -6.52 -7.15 19.38
N VAL A 68 -7.02 -8.33 19.74
CA VAL A 68 -8.44 -8.54 20.03
C VAL A 68 -8.91 -7.72 21.23
N ASP A 69 -8.15 -7.67 22.32
CA ASP A 69 -8.47 -6.90 23.51
C ASP A 69 -8.48 -5.38 23.24
N ARG A 70 -7.63 -4.92 22.31
CA ARG A 70 -7.60 -3.53 21.86
C ARG A 70 -8.78 -3.21 20.95
N GLY A 71 -9.36 -4.20 20.28
CA GLY A 71 -10.48 -4.06 19.34
C GLY A 71 -10.09 -3.44 17.99
N VAL A 72 -8.81 -3.34 17.68
CA VAL A 72 -8.33 -2.74 16.42
C VAL A 72 -7.03 -3.38 15.95
N LEU A 73 -6.95 -3.69 14.66
CA LEU A 73 -5.73 -4.09 13.95
C LEU A 73 -5.08 -2.84 13.32
N ARG A 74 -3.82 -2.55 13.65
CA ARG A 74 -3.08 -1.40 13.10
C ARG A 74 -2.18 -1.88 11.98
N VAL A 75 -2.39 -1.34 10.77
CA VAL A 75 -1.74 -1.82 9.55
C VAL A 75 -0.97 -0.69 8.86
N GLY A 76 0.31 -0.92 8.58
CA GLY A 76 1.10 -0.04 7.74
C GLY A 76 0.83 -0.32 6.26
N VAL A 77 0.29 0.66 5.54
CA VAL A 77 -0.11 0.53 4.13
C VAL A 77 0.48 1.66 3.27
N LYS A 78 0.59 1.43 1.96
CA LYS A 78 0.83 2.52 1.01
C LYS A 78 -0.41 3.42 0.90
N ASN A 79 -0.19 4.68 0.54
CA ASN A 79 -1.27 5.65 0.30
C ASN A 79 -1.22 6.28 -1.09
N ALA A 80 -0.22 5.95 -1.91
CA ALA A 80 -0.01 6.50 -3.25
C ALA A 80 0.31 5.42 -4.30
N VAL A 81 -0.11 4.17 -4.08
CA VAL A 81 0.08 3.05 -5.02
C VAL A 81 -1.27 2.51 -5.43
N VAL A 82 -1.75 2.97 -6.58
CA VAL A 82 -3.05 2.56 -7.14
C VAL A 82 -3.07 1.05 -7.37
N GLY A 83 -4.18 0.43 -6.99
CA GLY A 83 -4.37 -1.02 -7.03
C GLY A 83 -3.86 -1.78 -5.79
N PHE A 84 -2.94 -1.23 -5.01
CA PHE A 84 -2.41 -1.85 -3.78
C PHE A 84 -2.87 -1.14 -2.52
N GLY A 85 -2.36 0.08 -2.28
CA GLY A 85 -2.73 0.96 -1.19
C GLY A 85 -2.76 2.40 -1.67
N PHE A 86 -3.96 2.90 -1.90
CA PHE A 86 -4.21 4.25 -2.37
C PHE A 86 -5.23 4.95 -1.46
N GLN A 87 -4.92 6.18 -1.06
CA GLN A 87 -5.82 7.01 -0.28
C GLN A 87 -6.38 8.14 -1.13
N ASP A 88 -7.69 8.20 -1.28
CA ASP A 88 -8.36 9.33 -1.90
C ASP A 88 -8.17 10.59 -1.02
N THR A 89 -7.55 11.61 -1.58
CA THR A 89 -7.21 12.84 -0.84
C THR A 89 -8.43 13.70 -0.51
N LEU A 90 -9.58 13.47 -1.14
CA LEU A 90 -10.81 14.22 -0.91
C LEU A 90 -11.67 13.57 0.17
N THR A 91 -11.80 12.23 0.13
CA THR A 91 -12.62 11.46 1.09
C THR A 91 -11.81 10.94 2.26
N GLY A 92 -10.49 10.73 2.08
CA GLY A 92 -9.63 10.08 3.04
C GLY A 92 -9.73 8.54 3.02
N GLU A 93 -10.59 7.98 2.17
CA GLU A 93 -10.82 6.54 2.07
C GLU A 93 -9.63 5.83 1.41
N TYR A 94 -9.30 4.65 1.95
CA TYR A 94 -8.29 3.78 1.39
C TYR A 94 -8.91 2.73 0.45
N SER A 95 -8.16 2.31 -0.57
CA SER A 95 -8.57 1.26 -1.51
C SER A 95 -7.35 0.51 -2.06
N GLY A 96 -7.59 -0.72 -2.55
CA GLY A 96 -6.58 -1.55 -3.18
C GLY A 96 -6.47 -2.96 -2.59
N LEU A 97 -5.72 -3.83 -3.25
CA LEU A 97 -5.49 -5.22 -2.85
C LEU A 97 -5.04 -5.35 -1.39
N GLU A 98 -4.05 -4.56 -0.99
CA GLU A 98 -3.46 -4.61 0.35
C GLU A 98 -4.40 -4.07 1.42
N ILE A 99 -5.26 -3.12 1.06
CA ILE A 99 -6.32 -2.61 1.93
C ILE A 99 -7.36 -3.71 2.17
N SER A 100 -7.86 -4.34 1.09
CA SER A 100 -8.83 -5.45 1.20
C SER A 100 -8.29 -6.65 1.98
N LEU A 101 -7.00 -6.99 1.82
CA LEU A 101 -6.37 -8.05 2.61
C LEU A 101 -6.28 -7.68 4.10
N ALA A 102 -5.94 -6.43 4.42
CA ALA A 102 -5.88 -5.96 5.80
C ALA A 102 -7.27 -5.96 6.47
N GLU A 103 -8.32 -5.53 5.75
CA GLU A 103 -9.70 -5.61 6.21
C GLU A 103 -10.13 -7.06 6.49
N LYS A 104 -9.77 -8.00 5.61
CA LYS A 104 -10.05 -9.42 5.82
C LYS A 104 -9.30 -10.01 7.02
N ILE A 105 -8.06 -9.59 7.29
CA ILE A 105 -7.34 -10.00 8.51
C ILE A 105 -8.07 -9.46 9.75
N ALA A 106 -8.47 -8.20 9.76
CA ALA A 106 -9.21 -7.59 10.87
C ALA A 106 -10.57 -8.28 11.09
N GLU A 107 -11.31 -8.55 10.01
CA GLU A 107 -12.57 -9.29 10.04
C GLU A 107 -12.42 -10.67 10.67
N SER A 108 -11.36 -11.42 10.32
CA SER A 108 -11.09 -12.75 10.88
C SER A 108 -10.81 -12.73 12.39
N LEU A 109 -10.31 -11.59 12.91
CA LEU A 109 -10.08 -11.35 14.34
C LEU A 109 -11.31 -10.76 15.05
N GLY A 110 -12.33 -10.33 14.29
CA GLY A 110 -13.51 -9.64 14.84
C GLY A 110 -13.20 -8.25 15.39
N VAL A 111 -12.24 -7.52 14.80
CA VAL A 111 -11.81 -6.19 15.22
C VAL A 111 -11.90 -5.17 14.08
N ASP A 112 -11.86 -3.89 14.42
CA ASP A 112 -11.73 -2.81 13.43
C ASP A 112 -10.31 -2.78 12.84
N VAL A 113 -10.13 -2.08 11.71
CA VAL A 113 -8.81 -1.84 11.10
C VAL A 113 -8.46 -0.35 11.15
N GLU A 114 -7.20 -0.04 11.47
CA GLU A 114 -6.63 1.31 11.40
C GLU A 114 -5.44 1.32 10.46
N PHE A 115 -5.46 2.20 9.45
CA PHE A 115 -4.40 2.32 8.47
C PHE A 115 -3.43 3.44 8.81
N THR A 116 -2.14 3.12 8.80
CA THR A 116 -1.04 4.09 8.89
C THR A 116 -0.31 4.13 7.55
N ALA A 117 -0.26 5.32 6.95
CA ALA A 117 0.48 5.51 5.69
C ALA A 117 1.99 5.34 5.92
N VAL A 118 2.62 4.45 5.13
CA VAL A 118 4.05 4.18 5.23
C VAL A 118 4.76 4.31 3.88
N THR A 119 6.02 4.70 3.92
CA THR A 119 6.97 4.61 2.80
C THR A 119 7.75 3.28 2.84
N ALA A 120 8.60 3.02 1.86
CA ALA A 120 9.48 1.87 1.90
C ALA A 120 10.54 1.97 3.02
N ALA A 121 10.90 3.17 3.44
CA ALA A 121 11.84 3.42 4.53
C ALA A 121 11.20 3.31 5.91
N THR A 122 9.98 3.84 6.10
CA THR A 122 9.37 3.98 7.43
C THR A 122 8.59 2.76 7.91
N ARG A 123 8.17 1.87 7.00
CA ARG A 123 7.31 0.72 7.34
C ARG A 123 7.92 -0.23 8.37
N THR A 124 9.25 -0.40 8.35
CA THR A 124 9.96 -1.28 9.27
C THR A 124 10.15 -0.65 10.64
N GLU A 125 10.42 0.65 10.71
CA GLU A 125 10.56 1.38 11.97
C GLU A 125 9.27 1.35 12.79
N LEU A 126 8.11 1.52 12.12
CA LEU A 126 6.80 1.49 12.77
C LEU A 126 6.40 0.07 13.22
N LEU A 127 6.81 -0.96 12.48
CA LEU A 127 6.62 -2.34 12.89
C LEU A 127 7.49 -2.69 14.10
N ASP A 128 8.76 -2.29 14.08
CA ASP A 128 9.73 -2.56 15.15
C ASP A 128 9.37 -1.81 16.45
N SER A 129 8.81 -0.59 16.35
CA SER A 129 8.32 0.15 17.51
C SER A 129 7.00 -0.38 18.08
N GLY A 130 6.27 -1.22 17.32
CA GLY A 130 4.95 -1.70 17.69
C GLY A 130 3.85 -0.64 17.52
N ASP A 131 4.10 0.41 16.74
CA ASP A 131 3.07 1.39 16.36
C ASP A 131 2.07 0.80 15.37
N ILE A 132 2.49 -0.20 14.58
CA ILE A 132 1.66 -1.04 13.73
C ILE A 132 1.89 -2.51 14.04
N ASP A 133 0.89 -3.35 13.78
CA ASP A 133 0.91 -4.78 14.05
C ASP A 133 1.43 -5.59 12.86
N CYS A 134 1.19 -5.10 11.65
CA CYS A 134 1.70 -5.70 10.40
C CYS A 134 1.88 -4.65 9.29
N VAL A 135 2.56 -5.07 8.22
CA VAL A 135 2.81 -4.25 7.02
C VAL A 135 2.24 -4.95 5.80
N LEU A 136 1.34 -4.27 5.09
CA LEU A 136 0.86 -4.58 3.74
C LEU A 136 1.16 -3.36 2.86
N ALA A 137 2.40 -3.29 2.34
CA ALA A 137 2.91 -2.08 1.70
C ALA A 137 3.92 -2.37 0.58
N THR A 138 3.52 -3.21 -0.41
CA THR A 138 4.37 -3.70 -1.50
C THR A 138 5.73 -4.17 -0.96
N PHE A 139 5.67 -5.02 0.09
CA PHE A 139 6.85 -5.37 0.84
C PHE A 139 7.47 -6.67 0.32
N THR A 140 8.48 -6.51 -0.54
CA THR A 140 9.21 -7.64 -1.14
C THR A 140 9.85 -8.51 -0.07
N ILE A 141 9.55 -9.79 -0.14
CA ILE A 141 10.19 -10.83 0.65
C ILE A 141 11.62 -11.01 0.16
N THR A 142 12.59 -10.89 1.06
CA THR A 142 14.00 -11.21 0.78
C THR A 142 14.62 -11.99 1.94
N ASP A 143 15.67 -12.76 1.68
CA ASP A 143 16.34 -13.52 2.74
C ASP A 143 16.96 -12.62 3.80
N GLU A 144 17.42 -11.42 3.41
CA GLU A 144 17.89 -10.39 4.33
C GLU A 144 16.77 -9.93 5.27
N ARG A 145 15.58 -9.58 4.72
CA ARG A 145 14.43 -9.12 5.49
C ARG A 145 13.86 -10.19 6.40
N LYS A 146 13.87 -11.46 5.97
CA LYS A 146 13.45 -12.61 6.79
C LYS A 146 14.30 -12.81 8.05
N GLN A 147 15.47 -12.21 8.15
CA GLN A 147 16.27 -12.25 9.38
C GLN A 147 15.63 -11.42 10.49
N SER A 148 14.97 -10.32 10.14
CA SER A 148 14.40 -9.36 11.08
C SER A 148 12.88 -9.50 11.26
N TRP A 149 12.15 -9.89 10.22
CA TRP A 149 10.68 -9.99 10.22
C TRP A 149 10.22 -11.34 9.69
N ASP A 150 9.02 -11.75 10.09
CA ASP A 150 8.34 -12.86 9.44
C ASP A 150 7.48 -12.32 8.28
N PHE A 151 7.30 -13.15 7.26
CA PHE A 151 6.47 -12.85 6.11
C PHE A 151 5.48 -13.98 5.87
N SER A 152 4.30 -13.64 5.41
CA SER A 152 3.36 -14.62 4.89
C SER A 152 3.88 -15.25 3.58
N THR A 153 3.21 -16.29 3.14
CA THR A 153 3.24 -16.74 1.75
C THR A 153 3.00 -15.54 0.82
N PRO A 154 3.70 -15.43 -0.33
CA PRO A 154 3.50 -14.31 -1.25
C PRO A 154 2.06 -14.24 -1.74
N TYR A 155 1.44 -13.05 -1.63
CA TYR A 155 0.09 -12.79 -2.18
C TYR A 155 0.13 -12.17 -3.58
N PHE A 156 1.27 -11.64 -4.02
CA PHE A 156 1.46 -11.04 -5.34
C PHE A 156 2.91 -11.16 -5.80
N THR A 157 3.12 -11.29 -7.10
CA THR A 157 4.46 -11.26 -7.71
C THR A 157 4.52 -10.19 -8.79
N ASP A 158 5.41 -9.22 -8.62
CA ASP A 158 5.74 -8.18 -9.59
C ASP A 158 7.17 -8.37 -10.11
N TYR A 159 7.68 -7.43 -10.87
CA TYR A 159 9.09 -7.35 -11.27
C TYR A 159 9.54 -5.90 -11.40
N VAL A 160 10.83 -5.66 -11.18
CA VAL A 160 11.42 -4.33 -11.35
C VAL A 160 11.56 -3.98 -12.83
N THR A 161 11.26 -2.74 -13.16
CA THR A 161 11.57 -2.12 -14.45
C THR A 161 11.92 -0.65 -14.28
N VAL A 162 12.10 0.07 -15.36
CA VAL A 162 12.49 1.48 -15.36
C VAL A 162 11.56 2.29 -16.24
N LEU A 163 11.10 3.41 -15.73
CA LEU A 163 10.30 4.40 -16.44
C LEU A 163 11.20 5.58 -16.84
N VAL A 164 11.07 6.02 -18.09
CA VAL A 164 11.87 7.11 -18.65
C VAL A 164 11.00 8.09 -19.43
N GLU A 165 11.47 9.30 -19.63
CA GLU A 165 10.87 10.25 -20.57
C GLU A 165 11.21 9.80 -22.01
N ASP A 166 10.25 9.73 -22.93
CA ASP A 166 10.45 9.31 -24.34
C ASP A 166 11.55 10.11 -25.05
N LYS A 167 11.66 11.40 -24.71
CA LYS A 167 12.69 12.30 -25.24
C LYS A 167 14.12 11.95 -24.81
N SER A 168 14.30 11.08 -23.79
CA SER A 168 15.63 10.69 -23.30
C SER A 168 16.37 9.77 -24.28
N GLY A 169 15.61 9.02 -25.10
CA GLY A 169 16.15 7.98 -25.98
C GLY A 169 16.64 6.73 -25.25
N ILE A 170 16.39 6.61 -23.95
CA ILE A 170 16.70 5.42 -23.16
C ILE A 170 15.63 4.36 -23.42
N SER A 171 16.02 3.15 -23.79
CA SER A 171 15.10 2.07 -24.12
C SER A 171 15.49 0.70 -23.52
N SER A 172 16.71 0.58 -22.99
CA SER A 172 17.26 -0.67 -22.48
C SER A 172 18.15 -0.45 -21.26
N LEU A 173 18.52 -1.52 -20.57
CA LEU A 173 19.53 -1.48 -19.49
C LEU A 173 20.87 -0.90 -19.96
N ALA A 174 21.25 -1.17 -21.22
CA ALA A 174 22.52 -0.65 -21.75
C ALA A 174 22.55 0.87 -21.84
N ASP A 175 21.39 1.53 -22.09
CA ASP A 175 21.27 2.97 -22.18
C ASP A 175 21.33 3.66 -20.81
N LEU A 176 21.22 2.89 -19.71
CA LEU A 176 21.32 3.39 -18.34
C LEU A 176 22.74 3.54 -17.82
N VAL A 177 23.75 3.07 -18.59
CA VAL A 177 25.17 3.28 -18.21
C VAL A 177 25.45 4.77 -18.10
N ASP A 178 26.12 5.17 -17.00
CA ASP A 178 26.45 6.54 -16.62
C ASP A 178 25.23 7.46 -16.37
N LYS A 179 24.03 6.91 -16.20
CA LYS A 179 22.83 7.67 -15.87
C LYS A 179 22.62 7.80 -14.36
N LYS A 180 21.82 8.81 -13.99
CA LYS A 180 21.33 8.99 -12.63
C LYS A 180 19.90 8.48 -12.53
N VAL A 181 19.65 7.52 -11.66
CA VAL A 181 18.36 6.87 -11.49
C VAL A 181 17.71 7.24 -10.16
N GLY A 182 16.44 7.67 -10.21
CA GLY A 182 15.62 7.89 -9.03
C GLY A 182 15.09 6.58 -8.49
N VAL A 183 15.23 6.35 -7.18
CA VAL A 183 14.74 5.18 -6.45
C VAL A 183 14.14 5.60 -5.12
N SER A 184 13.24 4.78 -4.55
CA SER A 184 12.71 5.02 -3.20
C SER A 184 13.68 4.51 -2.14
N SER A 185 13.94 5.30 -1.12
CA SER A 185 14.72 4.91 0.07
C SER A 185 14.10 3.64 0.69
N GLY A 186 14.94 2.67 1.09
CA GLY A 186 14.49 1.40 1.69
C GLY A 186 13.84 0.40 0.71
N SER A 187 13.84 0.70 -0.62
CA SER A 187 13.38 -0.24 -1.65
C SER A 187 14.49 -1.21 -2.07
N THR A 188 14.11 -2.28 -2.78
CA THR A 188 15.03 -3.25 -3.39
C THR A 188 15.53 -2.81 -4.76
N SER A 189 14.94 -1.74 -5.34
CA SER A 189 15.05 -1.40 -6.76
C SER A 189 16.46 -1.07 -7.20
N ALA A 190 17.23 -0.30 -6.42
CA ALA A 190 18.61 0.04 -6.77
C ALA A 190 19.52 -1.19 -6.81
N LYS A 191 19.42 -2.05 -5.78
CA LYS A 191 20.16 -3.32 -5.70
C LYS A 191 19.83 -4.24 -6.89
N ALA A 192 18.53 -4.35 -7.21
CA ALA A 192 18.04 -5.14 -8.33
C ALA A 192 18.56 -4.64 -9.68
N LEU A 193 18.56 -3.31 -9.89
CA LEU A 193 19.06 -2.70 -11.13
C LEU A 193 20.56 -2.92 -11.30
N VAL A 194 21.36 -2.66 -10.25
CA VAL A 194 22.82 -2.90 -10.31
C VAL A 194 23.10 -4.35 -10.62
N LYS A 195 22.44 -5.30 -9.93
CA LYS A 195 22.60 -6.72 -10.18
C LYS A 195 22.25 -7.08 -11.63
N ALA A 196 21.14 -6.58 -12.17
CA ALA A 196 20.74 -6.84 -13.56
C ALA A 196 21.78 -6.30 -14.56
N MET A 197 22.35 -5.11 -14.33
CA MET A 197 23.38 -4.53 -15.19
C MET A 197 24.71 -5.32 -15.12
N ILE A 198 25.08 -5.82 -13.94
CA ILE A 198 26.26 -6.71 -13.76
C ILE A 198 26.02 -8.04 -14.49
N ASP A 199 24.89 -8.69 -14.29
CA ASP A 199 24.54 -9.97 -14.91
C ASP A 199 24.52 -9.86 -16.47
N ALA A 200 24.13 -8.69 -16.98
CA ALA A 200 24.17 -8.35 -18.41
C ALA A 200 25.57 -7.96 -18.91
N GLY A 201 26.58 -7.86 -18.05
CA GLY A 201 27.95 -7.48 -18.40
C GLY A 201 28.10 -6.00 -18.80
N LEU A 202 27.18 -5.14 -18.36
CA LEU A 202 27.14 -3.70 -18.73
C LEU A 202 28.01 -2.84 -17.81
N ILE A 203 28.19 -3.26 -16.56
CA ILE A 203 29.01 -2.55 -15.56
C ILE A 203 29.89 -3.54 -14.80
N ASP A 204 30.98 -3.03 -14.20
CA ASP A 204 31.90 -3.84 -13.38
C ASP A 204 31.23 -4.19 -12.03
N GLY A 205 31.12 -5.48 -11.75
CA GLY A 205 30.55 -6.02 -10.51
C GLY A 205 31.56 -6.31 -9.40
N SER A 206 32.86 -6.02 -9.60
CA SER A 206 33.92 -6.43 -8.64
C SER A 206 33.76 -5.79 -7.25
N GLY A 207 33.08 -4.65 -7.16
CA GLY A 207 32.79 -3.97 -5.90
C GLY A 207 31.37 -4.18 -5.37
N PHE A 208 30.55 -5.04 -6.01
CA PHE A 208 29.18 -5.29 -5.59
C PHE A 208 29.12 -6.39 -4.53
N ASP A 209 28.58 -6.03 -3.36
CA ASP A 209 28.23 -6.95 -2.30
C ASP A 209 26.77 -6.70 -1.92
N ALA A 210 25.92 -7.70 -2.09
CA ALA A 210 24.48 -7.58 -1.89
C ALA A 210 24.11 -7.29 -0.42
N ASP A 211 24.90 -7.74 0.55
CA ASP A 211 24.61 -7.57 1.98
C ASP A 211 24.99 -6.19 2.51
N THR A 212 25.97 -5.54 1.86
CA THR A 212 26.46 -4.21 2.24
C THR A 212 26.16 -3.13 1.22
N PHE A 213 25.35 -3.42 0.19
CA PHE A 213 25.03 -2.48 -0.87
C PHE A 213 24.30 -1.24 -0.34
N ASP A 214 24.89 -0.08 -0.59
CA ASP A 214 24.29 1.23 -0.33
C ASP A 214 24.18 2.01 -1.64
N PRO A 215 22.96 2.31 -2.12
CA PRO A 215 22.76 3.08 -3.35
C PRO A 215 23.33 4.48 -3.29
N ALA A 216 23.48 5.09 -2.10
CA ALA A 216 24.07 6.42 -1.94
C ALA A 216 25.58 6.42 -2.20
N LEU A 217 26.25 5.29 -2.04
CA LEU A 217 27.70 5.13 -2.22
C LEU A 217 28.06 4.50 -3.55
N TRP A 218 27.07 3.92 -4.27
CA TRP A 218 27.33 3.26 -5.55
C TRP A 218 27.50 4.26 -6.71
N THR A 219 28.60 4.16 -7.42
CA THR A 219 28.93 5.05 -8.56
C THR A 219 29.48 4.33 -9.79
N THR A 220 29.60 2.99 -9.74
CA THR A 220 30.17 2.23 -10.85
C THR A 220 29.15 2.06 -11.98
N GLY A 221 29.33 2.83 -13.05
CA GLY A 221 28.56 2.76 -14.29
C GLY A 221 27.10 3.21 -14.17
N ILE A 222 26.64 3.60 -12.98
CA ILE A 222 25.29 4.15 -12.72
C ILE A 222 25.31 4.82 -11.35
N SER A 223 24.48 5.83 -11.14
CA SER A 223 24.32 6.50 -9.84
C SER A 223 22.86 6.62 -9.43
N PHE A 224 22.60 6.76 -8.15
CA PHE A 224 21.24 6.81 -7.60
C PHE A 224 20.97 8.11 -6.87
N GLN A 225 19.73 8.59 -7.03
CA GLN A 225 19.13 9.60 -6.18
C GLN A 225 17.98 8.95 -5.40
N GLN A 226 18.08 8.93 -4.09
CA GLN A 226 17.04 8.39 -3.22
C GLN A 226 16.01 9.45 -2.88
N TYR A 227 14.73 9.02 -2.82
CA TYR A 227 13.58 9.85 -2.45
C TYR A 227 12.71 9.10 -1.43
N ASP A 228 11.96 9.84 -0.64
CA ASP A 228 11.10 9.25 0.39
C ASP A 228 9.87 8.58 -0.21
N ASP A 229 9.32 9.14 -1.30
CA ASP A 229 8.11 8.64 -1.95
C ASP A 229 8.20 8.62 -3.48
N TYR A 230 7.28 7.92 -4.12
CA TYR A 230 7.24 7.77 -5.58
C TYR A 230 6.81 9.04 -6.32
N PRO A 231 5.84 9.87 -5.83
CA PRO A 231 5.51 11.16 -6.44
C PRO A 231 6.71 12.08 -6.58
N ALA A 232 7.61 12.12 -5.59
CA ALA A 232 8.83 12.91 -5.63
C ALA A 232 9.78 12.44 -6.76
N ILE A 233 9.93 11.11 -6.94
CA ILE A 233 10.75 10.57 -8.04
C ILE A 233 10.14 10.93 -9.39
N SER A 234 8.82 10.81 -9.54
CA SER A 234 8.13 11.17 -10.78
C SER A 234 8.30 12.66 -11.13
N THR A 235 8.29 13.54 -10.11
CA THR A 235 8.54 14.96 -10.27
C THR A 235 9.98 15.22 -10.70
N ALA A 236 10.96 14.58 -10.07
CA ALA A 236 12.38 14.68 -10.39
C ALA A 236 12.67 14.21 -11.84
N LEU A 237 12.00 13.11 -12.28
CA LEU A 237 12.08 12.63 -13.65
C LEU A 237 11.57 13.69 -14.65
N SER A 238 10.41 14.32 -14.38
CA SER A 238 9.86 15.40 -15.21
C SER A 238 10.79 16.61 -15.28
N ALA A 239 11.43 16.94 -14.15
CA ALA A 239 12.37 18.07 -14.04
C ALA A 239 13.73 17.78 -14.68
N GLY A 240 14.05 16.53 -15.01
CA GLY A 240 15.35 16.11 -15.51
C GLY A 240 16.44 16.10 -14.42
N GLU A 241 16.06 16.01 -13.16
CA GLU A 241 16.99 15.85 -12.03
C GLU A 241 17.53 14.40 -11.95
N VAL A 242 16.74 13.45 -12.46
CA VAL A 242 17.11 12.06 -12.72
C VAL A 242 16.77 11.70 -14.16
N ASP A 243 17.52 10.77 -14.75
CA ASP A 243 17.33 10.31 -16.13
C ASP A 243 16.25 9.23 -16.23
N ALA A 244 16.01 8.51 -15.12
CA ALA A 244 15.13 7.36 -15.07
C ALA A 244 14.53 7.17 -13.67
N PHE A 245 13.39 6.48 -13.58
CA PHE A 245 12.71 6.09 -12.35
C PHE A 245 12.62 4.56 -12.30
N CYS A 246 13.30 3.94 -11.34
CA CYS A 246 13.37 2.50 -11.18
C CYS A 246 12.57 2.04 -9.94
N VAL A 247 11.57 1.20 -10.17
CA VAL A 247 10.79 0.50 -9.14
C VAL A 247 9.97 -0.61 -9.80
N ASP A 248 9.16 -1.31 -9.04
CA ASP A 248 8.29 -2.38 -9.49
C ASP A 248 7.25 -1.86 -10.50
N LYS A 249 6.96 -2.64 -11.53
CA LYS A 249 6.16 -2.22 -12.69
C LYS A 249 4.76 -1.76 -12.29
N SER A 250 4.10 -2.48 -11.40
CA SER A 250 2.75 -2.12 -10.95
C SER A 250 2.73 -0.76 -10.26
N ILE A 251 3.78 -0.43 -9.50
CA ILE A 251 3.94 0.89 -8.86
C ILE A 251 4.15 1.98 -9.92
N LEU A 252 4.91 1.70 -10.97
CA LEU A 252 5.15 2.65 -12.07
C LEU A 252 3.91 2.94 -12.92
N ALA A 253 2.90 2.08 -12.89
CA ALA A 253 1.75 2.15 -13.80
C ALA A 253 1.04 3.52 -13.78
N ILE A 254 0.84 4.11 -12.61
CA ILE A 254 0.21 5.44 -12.46
C ILE A 254 1.09 6.58 -12.99
N TYR A 255 2.43 6.38 -13.03
CA TYR A 255 3.40 7.39 -13.48
C TYR A 255 3.70 7.29 -14.97
N LYS A 256 3.26 6.20 -15.64
CA LYS A 256 3.36 6.02 -17.08
C LYS A 256 2.27 6.81 -17.79
N THR A 257 2.53 8.10 -17.97
CA THR A 257 1.69 9.05 -18.70
C THR A 257 2.17 9.20 -20.15
N ASP A 258 1.45 10.00 -20.94
CA ASP A 258 1.90 10.36 -22.28
C ASP A 258 3.30 11.00 -22.22
N GLY A 259 4.19 10.60 -23.11
CA GLY A 259 5.58 11.07 -23.17
C GLY A 259 6.54 10.28 -22.28
N ARG A 260 6.10 9.17 -21.67
CA ARG A 260 6.92 8.26 -20.86
C ARG A 260 6.76 6.82 -21.32
N SER A 261 7.84 6.07 -21.28
CA SER A 261 7.87 4.64 -21.61
C SER A 261 8.65 3.84 -20.58
N TYR A 262 8.30 2.56 -20.48
CA TYR A 262 9.18 1.60 -19.82
C TYR A 262 10.33 1.26 -20.76
N ILE A 263 11.50 0.92 -20.20
CA ILE A 263 12.52 0.22 -20.97
C ILE A 263 12.01 -1.19 -21.31
N ASP A 264 12.62 -1.82 -22.32
CA ASP A 264 12.23 -3.17 -22.78
C ASP A 264 12.54 -4.26 -21.72
N ASP A 265 13.49 -3.99 -20.84
CA ASP A 265 13.96 -4.92 -19.82
C ASP A 265 13.04 -4.93 -18.61
N LYS A 266 12.81 -6.12 -18.09
CA LYS A 266 12.21 -6.37 -16.76
C LYS A 266 13.07 -7.39 -16.03
N PHE A 267 13.27 -7.18 -14.75
CA PHE A 267 14.22 -7.98 -13.99
C PHE A 267 13.78 -8.11 -12.52
N SER A 268 14.42 -9.01 -11.80
CA SER A 268 14.24 -9.23 -10.37
C SER A 268 12.77 -9.37 -9.96
N PRO A 269 12.17 -10.57 -9.99
CA PRO A 269 10.83 -10.81 -9.44
C PRO A 269 10.73 -10.27 -8.02
N GLN A 270 9.59 -9.65 -7.70
CA GLN A 270 9.27 -9.06 -6.40
C GLN A 270 8.05 -9.77 -5.82
N GLU A 271 8.28 -10.68 -4.90
CA GLU A 271 7.22 -11.38 -4.18
C GLU A 271 6.80 -10.55 -2.96
N TYR A 272 5.54 -10.12 -2.91
CA TYR A 272 5.02 -9.34 -1.79
C TYR A 272 4.37 -10.23 -0.76
N GLY A 273 4.71 -10.03 0.51
CA GLY A 273 4.12 -10.72 1.65
C GLY A 273 3.70 -9.75 2.75
N VAL A 274 2.79 -10.20 3.59
CA VAL A 274 2.45 -9.50 4.84
C VAL A 274 3.60 -9.67 5.81
N ALA A 275 4.18 -8.57 6.25
CA ALA A 275 5.27 -8.62 7.24
C ALA A 275 4.75 -8.38 8.65
N THR A 276 5.27 -9.15 9.59
CA THR A 276 4.93 -9.13 11.01
C THR A 276 6.19 -9.20 11.86
N THR A 277 6.05 -8.93 13.15
CA THR A 277 7.16 -9.05 14.11
C THR A 277 7.70 -10.48 14.11
N LYS A 278 9.01 -10.61 14.10
CA LYS A 278 9.72 -11.90 14.05
C LYS A 278 9.34 -12.82 15.21
N GLY A 279 8.93 -14.06 14.88
CA GLY A 279 8.59 -15.09 15.86
C GLY A 279 7.27 -14.86 16.61
N SER A 280 6.40 -13.97 16.11
CA SER A 280 5.10 -13.71 16.71
C SER A 280 4.09 -14.81 16.37
N GLY A 281 3.12 -15.06 17.24
CA GLY A 281 1.98 -15.96 16.96
C GLY A 281 1.11 -15.41 15.83
N PHE A 282 1.03 -14.09 15.71
CA PHE A 282 0.32 -13.42 14.64
C PHE A 282 0.91 -13.70 13.25
N SER A 283 2.23 -13.95 13.15
CA SER A 283 2.87 -14.33 11.88
C SER A 283 2.29 -15.61 11.29
N ALA A 284 2.17 -16.66 12.11
CA ALA A 284 1.62 -17.94 11.67
C ALA A 284 0.13 -17.83 11.31
N TYR A 285 -0.63 -17.06 12.09
CA TYR A 285 -2.05 -16.80 11.87
C TYR A 285 -2.28 -16.11 10.50
N VAL A 286 -1.54 -15.05 10.23
CA VAL A 286 -1.64 -14.31 8.95
C VAL A 286 -1.23 -15.18 7.77
N ASP A 287 -0.18 -15.99 7.92
CA ASP A 287 0.27 -16.87 6.85
C ASP A 287 -0.79 -17.94 6.51
N GLU A 288 -1.46 -18.52 7.52
CA GLU A 288 -2.55 -19.46 7.32
C GLU A 288 -3.73 -18.84 6.57
N LEU A 289 -4.11 -17.60 6.92
CA LEU A 289 -5.14 -16.85 6.20
C LEU A 289 -4.76 -16.63 4.74
N VAL A 290 -3.54 -16.14 4.47
CA VAL A 290 -3.07 -15.87 3.10
C VAL A 290 -3.03 -17.17 2.28
N GLN A 291 -2.56 -18.28 2.84
CA GLN A 291 -2.59 -19.58 2.17
C GLN A 291 -4.02 -20.04 1.84
N GLY A 292 -4.95 -19.83 2.78
CA GLY A 292 -6.37 -20.12 2.57
C GLY A 292 -6.96 -19.31 1.42
N TRP A 293 -6.72 -18.00 1.39
CA TRP A 293 -7.19 -17.08 0.35
C TRP A 293 -6.54 -17.31 -1.02
N LEU A 294 -5.31 -17.83 -1.06
CA LEU A 294 -4.68 -18.30 -2.29
C LEU A 294 -5.36 -19.58 -2.80
N ALA A 295 -5.67 -20.50 -1.90
CA ALA A 295 -6.23 -21.79 -2.26
C ALA A 295 -7.70 -21.71 -2.72
N ASP A 296 -8.49 -20.77 -2.20
CA ASP A 296 -9.91 -20.59 -2.54
C ASP A 296 -10.15 -19.56 -3.66
N GLY A 297 -9.11 -18.89 -4.15
CA GLY A 297 -9.17 -17.89 -5.23
C GLY A 297 -9.59 -16.49 -4.78
N THR A 298 -9.69 -16.23 -3.48
CA THR A 298 -10.00 -14.89 -2.94
C THR A 298 -8.97 -13.86 -3.39
N ILE A 299 -7.66 -14.19 -3.32
CA ILE A 299 -6.60 -13.29 -3.75
C ILE A 299 -6.66 -13.02 -5.25
N ASP A 300 -6.90 -14.03 -6.09
CA ASP A 300 -7.06 -13.84 -7.54
C ASP A 300 -8.23 -12.92 -7.88
N SER A 301 -9.34 -13.04 -7.15
CA SER A 301 -10.49 -12.14 -7.30
C SER A 301 -10.13 -10.70 -6.94
N LEU A 302 -9.44 -10.49 -5.81
CA LEU A 302 -9.00 -9.17 -5.38
C LEU A 302 -7.97 -8.55 -6.34
N ILE A 303 -7.07 -9.34 -6.93
CA ILE A 303 -6.12 -8.89 -7.96
C ILE A 303 -6.87 -8.35 -9.16
N THR A 304 -7.87 -9.12 -9.67
CA THR A 304 -8.72 -8.72 -10.80
C THR A 304 -9.54 -7.47 -10.49
N GLU A 305 -10.18 -7.41 -9.33
CA GLU A 305 -10.99 -6.26 -8.88
C GLU A 305 -10.18 -4.96 -8.80
N ASN A 306 -8.90 -5.06 -8.45
CA ASN A 306 -7.99 -3.92 -8.35
C ASN A 306 -7.18 -3.64 -9.63
N GLY A 307 -7.44 -4.37 -10.73
CA GLY A 307 -6.82 -4.13 -12.04
C GLY A 307 -5.32 -4.43 -12.09
N LEU A 308 -4.86 -5.42 -11.34
CA LEU A 308 -3.44 -5.80 -11.19
C LEU A 308 -3.06 -7.04 -12.05
N GLU A 309 -3.80 -7.35 -13.10
CA GLU A 309 -3.56 -8.46 -14.02
C GLU A 309 -2.32 -8.26 -14.93
#